data_87cf868847d7bfd307995e6a450866b4
#
_entry.id   87cf868847d7bfd307995e6a450866b4
#
_cell.length_a   1.000
_cell.length_b   1.000
_cell.length_c   1.000
_cell.angle_alpha   90.00
_cell.angle_beta   90.00
_cell.angle_gamma   90.00
#
_symmetry.space_group_name_H-M   'P 1'
#
loop_
_entity.id
_entity.type
_entity.pdbx_description
1 polymer ?
#
loop_
_entity_poly.entity_id
_entity_poly.type
_entity_poly.pdbx_seq_one_letter_code
_entity_poly.pdbx_strand_id
1 'polypeptide(L)'
;MAKKTTYDAESITILEGLEAVRKRPGMYIGSVSTKGLNHLVYEIVDNAVDEHLAGFCSQIEVTLEKDGSATVTDNGRGVPVGMHAKGVSAARIVYTTLHAGGKFDDSAYKTSGGLHGVGSSVVNALSTYMDVKISRDGAVHHDRYERGIPVVELEDGLLPVIGKTKKTGTCVNFLPDPTIFEKTRFKEEEIKSRLHETAYLNPELTIIFTDKRKTQEERIEYHEPDGIIGFIKDLNSKKEVIHDPVYYKGEAEGIEVEVAFQYVNEFHENVLGFCNNIYNAEGGTHLTGFKTTFTTIMNQYAREIGVLKDKDANFTGADVRNGMTAIVSIKHPDPRFEGQTKTKLDNQDAAKATGKVTSDEIPRFFDRNLETLKKVLSCAEKAAKIRKTEEKAKTNLLTRQKYSFDSNGKLANCESRDASKCEIFIVEGDSAGGSAKTARDRMYQAILPIRGKILNVEKASIDKVLANAEIKTMINAFGCGFSEGYGNDFDITKLRYDKIIIMADADVDGAHISTLLLTLFYRFMPELIYEGHVYVAMPPLYKAMPKKGEEEYLYDDKALERYRKTHSDFTLQRYKGLGEMDAEQLWETTLNPETRMMKRIEIEDARMASGVTEMLMGTEVPPRRAFIY
;
A
#
# COMPACT_ATOMS: atom_id res chain seq x y z
N MET A 1 -17.68 39.24 16.92
CA MET A 1 -18.85 38.96 16.05
C MET A 1 -18.38 38.00 14.96
N ALA A 2 -18.77 36.74 15.03
CA ALA A 2 -18.48 35.76 13.98
C ALA A 2 -19.28 36.12 12.73
N LYS A 3 -18.62 36.32 11.59
CA LYS A 3 -19.26 36.45 10.30
C LYS A 3 -20.07 35.18 10.03
N LYS A 4 -21.41 35.29 10.01
CA LYS A 4 -22.27 34.23 9.45
C LYS A 4 -21.89 34.10 7.98
N THR A 5 -21.17 33.02 7.61
CA THR A 5 -21.02 32.61 6.21
C THR A 5 -22.38 32.09 5.75
N THR A 6 -23.09 32.86 4.98
CA THR A 6 -24.29 32.43 4.25
C THR A 6 -23.82 31.53 3.11
N TYR A 7 -24.31 30.28 3.09
CA TYR A 7 -24.13 29.36 1.96
C TYR A 7 -25.26 29.68 0.95
N ASP A 8 -24.91 30.42 -0.09
CA ASP A 8 -25.81 30.85 -1.14
C ASP A 8 -25.23 30.56 -2.54
N ALA A 9 -25.95 30.91 -3.59
CA ALA A 9 -25.55 30.64 -4.97
C ALA A 9 -24.19 31.29 -5.34
N GLU A 10 -23.82 32.41 -4.72
CA GLU A 10 -22.54 33.10 -4.95
C GLU A 10 -21.37 32.39 -4.28
N SER A 11 -21.66 31.50 -3.33
CA SER A 11 -20.64 30.69 -2.66
C SER A 11 -20.19 29.45 -3.47
N ILE A 12 -20.89 29.15 -4.58
CA ILE A 12 -20.56 28.02 -5.46
C ILE A 12 -19.44 28.45 -6.43
N THR A 13 -18.25 27.89 -6.25
CA THR A 13 -17.11 28.18 -7.14
C THR A 13 -16.95 27.03 -8.13
N ILE A 14 -16.91 27.36 -9.41
CA ILE A 14 -16.57 26.42 -10.49
C ILE A 14 -15.05 26.49 -10.70
N LEU A 15 -14.39 25.35 -10.65
CA LEU A 15 -12.97 25.22 -10.99
C LEU A 15 -12.86 24.63 -12.38
N GLU A 16 -12.16 25.30 -13.26
CA GLU A 16 -11.97 24.85 -14.64
C GLU A 16 -10.55 24.31 -14.86
N GLY A 17 -10.43 23.30 -15.72
CA GLY A 17 -9.16 22.75 -16.19
C GLY A 17 -8.23 22.29 -15.07
N LEU A 18 -6.94 22.64 -15.17
CA LEU A 18 -5.88 22.17 -14.28
C LEU A 18 -5.90 22.85 -12.89
N GLU A 19 -6.64 23.93 -12.71
CA GLU A 19 -6.80 24.56 -11.40
C GLU A 19 -7.51 23.64 -10.40
N ALA A 20 -8.48 22.86 -10.86
CA ALA A 20 -9.16 21.84 -10.04
C ALA A 20 -8.17 20.81 -9.48
N VAL A 21 -7.21 20.36 -10.31
CA VAL A 21 -6.14 19.43 -9.91
C VAL A 21 -5.26 20.02 -8.81
N ARG A 22 -4.81 21.26 -8.99
CA ARG A 22 -3.97 21.95 -8.00
C ARG A 22 -4.68 22.16 -6.67
N LYS A 23 -5.98 22.41 -6.69
CA LYS A 23 -6.79 22.66 -5.49
C LYS A 23 -7.16 21.39 -4.73
N ARG A 24 -7.28 20.26 -5.43
CA ARG A 24 -7.66 18.95 -4.87
C ARG A 24 -6.76 17.81 -5.43
N PRO A 25 -5.45 17.88 -5.23
CA PRO A 25 -4.52 16.92 -5.83
C PRO A 25 -4.78 15.47 -5.39
N GLY A 26 -5.23 15.25 -4.14
CA GLY A 26 -5.55 13.93 -3.62
C GLY A 26 -6.59 13.15 -4.42
N MET A 27 -7.48 13.83 -5.14
CA MET A 27 -8.46 13.17 -6.04
C MET A 27 -7.80 12.49 -7.24
N TYR A 28 -6.62 12.95 -7.66
CA TYR A 28 -5.93 12.50 -8.87
C TYR A 28 -4.73 11.60 -8.58
N ILE A 29 -4.00 11.87 -7.48
CA ILE A 29 -2.77 11.16 -7.11
C ILE A 29 -2.87 10.44 -5.75
N GLY A 30 -4.06 10.38 -5.16
CA GLY A 30 -4.34 9.70 -3.89
C GLY A 30 -3.86 10.45 -2.65
N SER A 31 -2.69 11.07 -2.66
CA SER A 31 -2.17 11.85 -1.53
C SER A 31 -1.16 12.89 -1.99
N VAL A 32 -0.82 13.86 -1.13
CA VAL A 32 0.29 14.81 -1.34
C VAL A 32 1.57 14.42 -0.58
N SER A 33 1.58 13.22 -0.02
CA SER A 33 2.75 12.61 0.61
C SER A 33 3.78 12.15 -0.42
N THR A 34 4.88 11.55 0.03
CA THR A 34 5.90 10.96 -0.85
C THR A 34 5.33 9.92 -1.83
N LYS A 35 4.26 9.20 -1.45
CA LYS A 35 3.56 8.26 -2.34
C LYS A 35 2.95 8.97 -3.53
N GLY A 36 2.19 10.05 -3.31
CA GLY A 36 1.63 10.86 -4.40
C GLY A 36 2.71 11.58 -5.20
N LEU A 37 3.84 11.94 -4.57
CA LEU A 37 4.99 12.49 -5.27
C LEU A 37 5.59 11.48 -6.26
N ASN A 38 5.87 10.24 -5.82
CA ASN A 38 6.40 9.19 -6.69
C ASN A 38 5.40 8.81 -7.79
N HIS A 39 4.10 8.94 -7.52
CA HIS A 39 3.04 8.67 -8.50
C HIS A 39 3.16 9.55 -9.75
N LEU A 40 3.70 10.77 -9.65
CA LEU A 40 3.97 11.62 -10.81
C LEU A 40 4.94 10.95 -11.79
N VAL A 41 5.97 10.26 -11.29
CA VAL A 41 6.92 9.49 -12.13
C VAL A 41 6.18 8.33 -12.79
N TYR A 42 5.35 7.62 -12.02
CA TYR A 42 4.61 6.45 -12.52
C TYR A 42 3.64 6.81 -13.65
N GLU A 43 2.94 7.94 -13.56
CA GLU A 43 2.03 8.39 -14.62
C GLU A 43 2.75 8.63 -15.96
N ILE A 44 3.98 9.15 -15.94
CA ILE A 44 4.77 9.35 -17.17
C ILE A 44 5.36 8.02 -17.66
N VAL A 45 5.83 7.17 -16.75
CA VAL A 45 6.32 5.81 -17.08
C VAL A 45 5.19 4.96 -17.69
N ASP A 46 3.99 4.99 -17.10
CA ASP A 46 2.84 4.23 -17.59
C ASP A 46 2.45 4.63 -19.03
N ASN A 47 2.63 5.90 -19.40
CA ASN A 47 2.44 6.33 -20.79
C ASN A 47 3.48 5.72 -21.75
N ALA A 48 4.73 5.60 -21.32
CA ALA A 48 5.78 4.93 -22.10
C ALA A 48 5.56 3.42 -22.18
N VAL A 49 5.05 2.80 -21.10
CA VAL A 49 4.64 1.38 -21.08
C VAL A 49 3.47 1.15 -22.03
N ASP A 50 2.50 2.05 -22.13
CA ASP A 50 1.40 1.95 -23.10
C ASP A 50 1.92 1.99 -24.55
N GLU A 51 2.98 2.77 -24.87
CA GLU A 51 3.67 2.70 -26.16
C GLU A 51 4.37 1.35 -26.39
N HIS A 52 4.89 0.72 -25.32
CA HIS A 52 5.45 -0.62 -25.39
C HIS A 52 4.35 -1.66 -25.69
N LEU A 53 3.24 -1.62 -24.96
CA LEU A 53 2.09 -2.52 -25.19
C LEU A 53 1.50 -2.37 -26.60
N ALA A 54 1.60 -1.17 -27.18
CA ALA A 54 1.24 -0.91 -28.56
C ALA A 54 2.31 -1.40 -29.58
N GLY A 55 3.45 -1.91 -29.12
CA GLY A 55 4.54 -2.46 -29.94
C GLY A 55 5.53 -1.45 -30.49
N PHE A 56 5.58 -0.22 -29.95
CA PHE A 56 6.43 0.86 -30.48
C PHE A 56 7.57 1.30 -29.57
N CYS A 57 7.56 0.92 -28.29
CA CYS A 57 8.61 1.28 -27.33
C CYS A 57 9.34 0.03 -26.84
N SER A 58 10.67 0.07 -26.84
CA SER A 58 11.53 -1.01 -26.33
C SER A 58 12.45 -0.56 -25.19
N GLN A 59 12.52 0.75 -24.93
CA GLN A 59 13.39 1.31 -23.89
C GLN A 59 12.76 2.51 -23.22
N ILE A 60 12.79 2.51 -21.90
CA ILE A 60 12.38 3.63 -21.04
C ILE A 60 13.56 4.02 -20.16
N GLU A 61 13.86 5.31 -20.07
CA GLU A 61 14.89 5.84 -19.18
C GLU A 61 14.23 6.76 -18.14
N VAL A 62 14.51 6.50 -16.85
CA VAL A 62 14.01 7.30 -15.72
C VAL A 62 15.21 7.86 -14.97
N THR A 63 15.32 9.18 -14.90
CA THR A 63 16.43 9.85 -14.24
C THR A 63 15.91 10.78 -13.13
N LEU A 64 16.44 10.62 -11.93
CA LEU A 64 16.28 11.59 -10.84
C LEU A 64 17.44 12.59 -10.90
N GLU A 65 17.12 13.84 -11.21
CA GLU A 65 18.10 14.89 -11.47
C GLU A 65 18.61 15.56 -10.18
N LYS A 66 19.76 16.21 -10.25
CA LYS A 66 20.40 16.88 -9.09
C LYS A 66 19.57 18.03 -8.51
N ASP A 67 18.78 18.69 -9.35
CA ASP A 67 17.91 19.80 -8.96
C ASP A 67 16.60 19.36 -8.30
N GLY A 68 16.37 18.04 -8.20
CA GLY A 68 15.17 17.43 -7.64
C GLY A 68 14.07 17.17 -8.66
N SER A 69 14.29 17.46 -9.95
CA SER A 69 13.38 17.08 -11.02
C SER A 69 13.52 15.60 -11.38
N ALA A 70 12.53 15.08 -12.10
CA ALA A 70 12.57 13.75 -12.70
C ALA A 70 12.46 13.86 -14.22
N THR A 71 13.24 13.05 -14.93
CA THR A 71 13.20 12.92 -16.38
C THR A 71 12.77 11.52 -16.76
N VAL A 72 11.75 11.38 -17.60
CA VAL A 72 11.36 10.11 -18.20
C VAL A 72 11.46 10.24 -19.71
N THR A 73 12.17 9.32 -20.34
CA THR A 73 12.37 9.28 -21.79
C THR A 73 12.00 7.91 -22.32
N ASP A 74 11.21 7.86 -23.38
CA ASP A 74 10.88 6.65 -24.14
C ASP A 74 11.39 6.75 -25.58
N ASN A 75 11.48 5.61 -26.23
CA ASN A 75 11.78 5.49 -27.65
C ASN A 75 10.55 5.08 -28.48
N GLY A 76 9.34 5.38 -28.02
CA GLY A 76 8.08 5.12 -28.70
C GLY A 76 7.85 6.01 -29.93
N ARG A 77 6.60 6.13 -30.36
CA ARG A 77 6.23 6.96 -31.53
C ARG A 77 6.40 8.47 -31.31
N GLY A 78 6.44 8.89 -30.07
CA GLY A 78 6.31 10.30 -29.66
C GLY A 78 4.85 10.76 -29.69
N VAL A 79 4.47 11.64 -28.76
CA VAL A 79 3.13 12.22 -28.69
C VAL A 79 2.78 12.91 -30.03
N PRO A 80 1.56 12.77 -30.56
CA PRO A 80 1.16 13.47 -31.81
C PRO A 80 1.32 14.98 -31.70
N VAL A 81 2.04 15.60 -32.66
CA VAL A 81 2.36 17.04 -32.67
C VAL A 81 1.55 17.82 -33.69
N GLY A 82 0.80 17.12 -34.55
CA GLY A 82 -0.04 17.73 -35.60
C GLY A 82 -1.15 18.63 -35.05
N MET A 83 -1.78 19.36 -35.94
CA MET A 83 -2.88 20.28 -35.63
C MET A 83 -4.12 19.52 -35.18
N HIS A 84 -4.64 19.84 -34.01
CA HIS A 84 -5.94 19.31 -33.54
C HIS A 84 -7.08 20.23 -34.03
N ALA A 85 -8.31 19.72 -34.02
CA ALA A 85 -9.51 20.47 -34.40
C ALA A 85 -9.75 21.77 -33.62
N LYS A 86 -9.13 21.92 -32.45
CA LYS A 86 -9.14 23.14 -31.64
C LYS A 86 -8.15 24.22 -32.11
N GLY A 87 -7.44 24.00 -33.23
CA GLY A 87 -6.50 24.98 -33.77
C GLY A 87 -5.16 25.08 -33.05
N VAL A 88 -4.82 24.08 -32.24
CA VAL A 88 -3.53 23.98 -31.53
C VAL A 88 -2.95 22.57 -31.67
N SER A 89 -1.65 22.42 -31.45
CA SER A 89 -0.98 21.11 -31.47
C SER A 89 -1.66 20.11 -30.54
N ALA A 90 -1.86 18.88 -31.00
CA ALA A 90 -2.42 17.79 -30.22
C ALA A 90 -1.62 17.53 -28.94
N ALA A 91 -0.30 17.64 -28.99
CA ALA A 91 0.55 17.49 -27.81
C ALA A 91 0.21 18.52 -26.73
N ARG A 92 0.02 19.79 -27.08
CA ARG A 92 -0.40 20.83 -26.12
C ARG A 92 -1.70 20.46 -25.42
N ILE A 93 -2.66 19.88 -26.13
CA ILE A 93 -3.94 19.44 -25.56
C ILE A 93 -3.75 18.33 -24.56
N VAL A 94 -2.90 17.32 -24.86
CA VAL A 94 -2.61 16.19 -23.96
C VAL A 94 -2.04 16.67 -22.63
N TYR A 95 -1.20 17.70 -22.62
CA TYR A 95 -0.57 18.19 -21.40
C TYR A 95 -1.36 19.27 -20.66
N THR A 96 -2.36 19.89 -21.29
CA THR A 96 -3.12 21.03 -20.69
C THR A 96 -4.59 20.76 -20.47
N THR A 97 -5.14 19.67 -21.01
CA THR A 97 -6.58 19.40 -20.92
C THR A 97 -6.81 18.07 -20.21
N LEU A 98 -7.69 18.07 -19.21
CA LEU A 98 -8.15 16.84 -18.56
C LEU A 98 -9.03 16.04 -19.53
N HIS A 99 -8.96 14.72 -19.41
CA HIS A 99 -9.71 13.80 -20.27
C HIS A 99 -9.41 13.99 -21.76
N ALA A 100 -8.15 14.23 -22.08
CA ALA A 100 -7.64 14.33 -23.44
C ALA A 100 -6.55 13.27 -23.70
N GLY A 101 -6.70 12.50 -24.77
CA GLY A 101 -5.70 11.49 -25.14
C GLY A 101 -6.21 10.55 -26.24
N GLY A 102 -5.30 9.88 -26.93
CA GLY A 102 -5.61 8.92 -27.98
C GLY A 102 -6.07 7.53 -27.46
N LYS A 103 -6.18 7.36 -26.14
CA LYS A 103 -6.55 6.10 -25.49
C LYS A 103 -8.06 5.91 -25.34
N PHE A 104 -8.86 6.88 -25.79
CA PHE A 104 -10.32 6.79 -25.89
C PHE A 104 -10.78 6.15 -27.21
N ASP A 105 -9.84 5.86 -28.12
CA ASP A 105 -10.10 5.24 -29.42
C ASP A 105 -9.31 3.93 -29.51
N ASP A 106 -10.03 2.80 -29.61
CA ASP A 106 -9.48 1.45 -29.68
C ASP A 106 -8.54 1.23 -30.88
N SER A 107 -8.57 2.12 -31.89
CA SER A 107 -7.73 2.05 -33.07
C SER A 107 -6.23 2.31 -32.77
N ALA A 108 -5.93 3.10 -31.72
CA ALA A 108 -4.56 3.50 -31.37
C ALA A 108 -3.92 2.59 -30.32
N TYR A 109 -4.71 2.04 -29.39
CA TYR A 109 -4.26 1.18 -28.30
C TYR A 109 -5.30 0.10 -28.02
N LYS A 110 -4.95 -1.17 -28.24
CA LYS A 110 -5.83 -2.31 -27.92
C LYS A 110 -5.96 -2.54 -26.41
N THR A 111 -4.89 -2.28 -25.69
CA THR A 111 -4.82 -2.36 -24.22
C THR A 111 -3.98 -1.22 -23.72
N SER A 112 -4.42 -0.53 -22.70
CA SER A 112 -3.65 0.55 -22.06
C SER A 112 -3.91 0.60 -20.56
N GLY A 113 -2.93 1.07 -19.80
CA GLY A 113 -3.08 1.37 -18.38
C GLY A 113 -3.69 2.76 -18.14
N GLY A 114 -3.44 3.69 -19.05
CA GLY A 114 -3.85 5.09 -18.97
C GLY A 114 -5.25 5.36 -19.52
N LEU A 115 -6.30 4.93 -18.84
CA LEU A 115 -7.70 4.99 -19.32
C LEU A 115 -8.36 6.36 -19.26
N HIS A 116 -7.97 7.20 -18.32
CA HIS A 116 -8.72 8.43 -18.02
C HIS A 116 -8.23 9.66 -18.78
N GLY A 117 -7.09 9.57 -19.49
CA GLY A 117 -6.53 10.71 -20.23
C GLY A 117 -6.18 11.90 -19.34
N VAL A 118 -5.75 11.68 -18.11
CA VAL A 118 -5.47 12.76 -17.15
C VAL A 118 -4.02 12.76 -16.64
N GLY A 119 -3.29 11.65 -16.71
CA GLY A 119 -1.97 11.48 -16.08
C GLY A 119 -0.99 12.59 -16.44
N SER A 120 -0.74 12.81 -17.73
CA SER A 120 0.20 13.86 -18.20
C SER A 120 -0.19 15.27 -17.78
N SER A 121 -1.48 15.62 -17.88
CA SER A 121 -1.98 16.93 -17.49
C SER A 121 -1.99 17.13 -15.96
N VAL A 122 -2.20 16.07 -15.19
CA VAL A 122 -2.09 16.09 -13.72
C VAL A 122 -0.64 16.31 -13.29
N VAL A 123 0.34 15.60 -13.89
CA VAL A 123 1.77 15.84 -13.59
C VAL A 123 2.17 17.27 -13.93
N ASN A 124 1.70 17.80 -15.07
CA ASN A 124 1.91 19.19 -15.43
C ASN A 124 1.33 20.16 -14.40
N ALA A 125 0.08 19.98 -14.00
CA ALA A 125 -0.59 20.82 -13.01
C ALA A 125 0.11 20.85 -11.65
N LEU A 126 0.71 19.71 -11.23
CA LEU A 126 1.33 19.53 -9.92
C LEU A 126 2.84 19.79 -9.90
N SER A 127 3.38 20.28 -11.01
CA SER A 127 4.80 20.60 -11.16
C SER A 127 5.03 22.11 -11.20
N THR A 128 6.17 22.56 -10.66
CA THR A 128 6.65 23.94 -10.81
C THR A 128 6.89 24.25 -12.27
N TYR A 129 7.51 23.30 -12.98
CA TYR A 129 7.62 23.31 -14.43
C TYR A 129 7.57 21.88 -14.98
N MET A 130 7.17 21.79 -16.25
CA MET A 130 7.30 20.58 -17.07
C MET A 130 7.86 20.97 -18.42
N ASP A 131 8.96 20.32 -18.83
CA ASP A 131 9.64 20.48 -20.11
C ASP A 131 9.45 19.23 -20.95
N VAL A 132 8.91 19.36 -22.14
CA VAL A 132 8.56 18.23 -23.01
C VAL A 132 9.24 18.36 -24.35
N LYS A 133 10.01 17.32 -24.73
CA LYS A 133 10.63 17.21 -26.04
C LYS A 133 10.06 15.98 -26.75
N ILE A 134 9.53 16.17 -27.93
CA ILE A 134 8.89 15.13 -28.73
C ILE A 134 9.67 14.94 -30.02
N SER A 135 10.29 13.78 -30.16
CA SER A 135 10.98 13.36 -31.37
C SER A 135 10.02 12.62 -32.28
N ARG A 136 9.57 13.28 -33.34
CA ARG A 136 8.58 12.72 -34.27
C ARG A 136 8.71 13.37 -35.64
N ASP A 137 8.40 12.62 -36.70
CA ASP A 137 8.38 13.10 -38.09
C ASP A 137 9.69 13.77 -38.56
N GLY A 138 10.84 13.27 -38.05
CA GLY A 138 12.16 13.78 -38.39
C GLY A 138 12.62 15.03 -37.64
N ALA A 139 11.81 15.54 -36.72
CA ALA A 139 12.05 16.76 -35.96
C ALA A 139 11.93 16.54 -34.45
N VAL A 140 12.56 17.43 -33.67
CA VAL A 140 12.38 17.53 -32.23
C VAL A 140 11.50 18.75 -31.97
N HIS A 141 10.30 18.50 -31.49
CA HIS A 141 9.35 19.53 -31.07
C HIS A 141 9.49 19.79 -29.57
N HIS A 142 9.27 21.03 -29.15
CA HIS A 142 9.44 21.44 -27.76
C HIS A 142 8.20 22.15 -27.21
N ASP A 143 7.83 21.81 -26.00
CA ASP A 143 6.86 22.54 -25.22
C ASP A 143 7.32 22.65 -23.76
N ARG A 144 6.89 23.69 -23.08
CA ARG A 144 7.21 23.92 -21.67
C ARG A 144 6.03 24.55 -20.97
N TYR A 145 5.84 24.15 -19.74
CA TYR A 145 4.74 24.57 -18.88
C TYR A 145 5.27 25.01 -17.52
N GLU A 146 4.60 25.98 -16.91
CA GLU A 146 4.80 26.38 -15.53
C GLU A 146 3.48 26.28 -14.77
N ARG A 147 3.42 25.38 -13.78
CA ARG A 147 2.19 25.10 -13.00
C ARG A 147 0.95 24.83 -13.86
N GLY A 148 1.13 24.07 -14.92
CA GLY A 148 0.07 23.72 -15.85
C GLY A 148 -0.15 24.71 -16.98
N ILE A 149 0.47 25.88 -16.95
CA ILE A 149 0.29 26.95 -17.94
C ILE A 149 1.41 26.87 -18.99
N PRO A 150 1.09 26.79 -20.29
CA PRO A 150 2.10 26.77 -21.33
C PRO A 150 2.84 28.11 -21.42
N VAL A 151 4.17 28.06 -21.56
CA VAL A 151 5.03 29.25 -21.66
C VAL A 151 5.74 29.35 -23.00
N VAL A 152 5.68 28.32 -23.84
CA VAL A 152 6.21 28.33 -25.21
C VAL A 152 5.15 28.85 -26.17
N GLU A 153 5.49 29.81 -27.01
CA GLU A 153 4.61 30.30 -28.07
C GLU A 153 4.51 29.26 -29.20
N LEU A 154 3.31 29.12 -29.75
CA LEU A 154 3.07 28.23 -30.90
C LEU A 154 3.34 28.99 -32.20
N GLU A 155 3.95 28.31 -33.15
CA GLU A 155 4.15 28.77 -34.52
C GLU A 155 2.98 28.26 -35.38
N ASP A 156 2.11 29.14 -35.82
CA ASP A 156 0.87 28.77 -36.57
C ASP A 156 0.07 27.66 -35.87
N GLY A 157 -0.02 27.70 -34.54
CA GLY A 157 -0.74 26.72 -33.72
C GLY A 157 0.02 25.40 -33.46
N LEU A 158 1.22 25.24 -33.99
CA LEU A 158 2.08 24.07 -33.81
C LEU A 158 3.21 24.34 -32.83
N LEU A 159 3.78 23.27 -32.26
CA LEU A 159 4.95 23.37 -31.39
C LEU A 159 6.20 23.76 -32.20
N PRO A 160 7.08 24.64 -31.68
CA PRO A 160 8.33 24.98 -32.34
C PRO A 160 9.25 23.77 -32.49
N VAL A 161 9.97 23.73 -33.61
CA VAL A 161 10.99 22.72 -33.91
C VAL A 161 12.33 23.22 -33.45
N ILE A 162 12.95 22.53 -32.46
CA ILE A 162 14.25 22.89 -31.91
C ILE A 162 15.43 22.09 -32.48
N GLY A 163 15.13 21.08 -33.31
CA GLY A 163 16.19 20.25 -33.91
C GLY A 163 15.67 19.24 -34.90
N LYS A 164 16.58 18.54 -35.59
CA LYS A 164 16.30 17.39 -36.45
C LYS A 164 16.73 16.10 -35.77
N THR A 165 16.00 15.04 -35.95
CA THR A 165 16.31 13.72 -35.38
C THR A 165 15.88 12.59 -36.30
N LYS A 166 16.57 11.45 -36.21
CA LYS A 166 16.13 10.19 -36.82
C LYS A 166 15.43 9.26 -35.81
N LYS A 167 15.48 9.64 -34.52
CA LYS A 167 14.85 8.88 -33.44
C LYS A 167 13.41 9.33 -33.27
N THR A 168 12.59 8.48 -32.68
CA THR A 168 11.25 8.81 -32.18
C THR A 168 11.21 8.65 -30.67
N GLY A 169 10.23 9.27 -30.03
CA GLY A 169 10.00 9.12 -28.60
C GLY A 169 9.61 10.43 -27.92
N THR A 170 9.31 10.34 -26.64
CA THR A 170 8.97 11.49 -25.79
C THR A 170 9.93 11.57 -24.62
N CYS A 171 10.38 12.78 -24.31
CA CYS A 171 11.18 13.08 -23.13
C CYS A 171 10.42 14.12 -22.30
N VAL A 172 10.06 13.77 -21.07
CA VAL A 172 9.37 14.64 -20.12
C VAL A 172 10.27 14.84 -18.90
N ASN A 173 10.65 16.10 -18.66
CA ASN A 173 11.31 16.50 -17.41
C ASN A 173 10.36 17.37 -16.59
N PHE A 174 10.19 17.09 -15.31
CA PHE A 174 9.32 17.88 -14.45
C PHE A 174 9.87 18.03 -13.04
N LEU A 175 9.59 19.18 -12.42
CA LEU A 175 9.94 19.51 -11.04
C LEU A 175 8.68 19.63 -10.20
N PRO A 176 8.46 18.78 -9.18
CA PRO A 176 7.30 18.87 -8.31
C PRO A 176 7.16 20.23 -7.62
N ASP A 177 5.91 20.71 -7.48
CA ASP A 177 5.64 22.01 -6.88
C ASP A 177 5.65 21.94 -5.34
N PRO A 178 6.60 22.63 -4.65
CA PRO A 178 6.69 22.63 -3.19
C PRO A 178 5.51 23.33 -2.49
N THR A 179 4.66 24.02 -3.22
CA THR A 179 3.42 24.61 -2.65
C THR A 179 2.30 23.59 -2.53
N ILE A 180 2.46 22.40 -3.12
CA ILE A 180 1.47 21.31 -3.11
C ILE A 180 1.98 20.14 -2.27
N PHE A 181 3.23 19.73 -2.48
CA PHE A 181 3.81 18.59 -1.78
C PHE A 181 4.54 19.02 -0.50
N GLU A 182 4.29 18.32 0.60
CA GLU A 182 4.99 18.54 1.87
C GLU A 182 6.51 18.27 1.77
N LYS A 183 6.86 17.29 0.93
CA LYS A 183 8.24 16.91 0.60
C LYS A 183 8.34 16.72 -0.91
N THR A 184 9.37 17.30 -1.53
CA THR A 184 9.62 17.21 -2.98
C THR A 184 10.76 16.27 -3.34
N ARG A 185 11.26 15.48 -2.37
CA ARG A 185 12.32 14.51 -2.63
C ARG A 185 11.72 13.15 -2.93
N PHE A 186 11.93 12.66 -4.15
CA PHE A 186 11.55 11.33 -4.57
C PHE A 186 12.26 10.24 -3.75
N LYS A 187 11.54 9.19 -3.39
CA LYS A 187 12.09 7.97 -2.78
C LYS A 187 12.53 7.01 -3.88
N GLU A 188 13.83 6.92 -4.10
CA GLU A 188 14.42 6.10 -5.15
C GLU A 188 14.09 4.61 -5.02
N GLU A 189 14.07 4.07 -3.81
CA GLU A 189 13.83 2.63 -3.61
C GLU A 189 12.42 2.21 -4.05
N GLU A 190 11.42 3.04 -3.80
CA GLU A 190 10.04 2.79 -4.26
C GLU A 190 9.95 2.85 -5.79
N ILE A 191 10.64 3.82 -6.41
CA ILE A 191 10.69 3.97 -7.87
C ILE A 191 11.39 2.77 -8.48
N LYS A 192 12.56 2.36 -7.96
CA LYS A 192 13.30 1.18 -8.41
C LYS A 192 12.45 -0.09 -8.36
N SER A 193 11.78 -0.33 -7.22
CA SER A 193 10.90 -1.49 -7.07
C SER A 193 9.80 -1.49 -8.14
N ARG A 194 9.13 -0.37 -8.36
CA ARG A 194 8.07 -0.24 -9.37
C ARG A 194 8.59 -0.44 -10.80
N LEU A 195 9.76 0.10 -11.13
CA LEU A 195 10.38 -0.06 -12.45
C LEU A 195 10.82 -1.51 -12.70
N HIS A 196 11.36 -2.18 -11.68
CA HIS A 196 11.72 -3.59 -11.76
C HIS A 196 10.48 -4.49 -11.96
N GLU A 197 9.40 -4.24 -11.22
CA GLU A 197 8.11 -4.91 -11.42
C GLU A 197 7.59 -4.72 -12.85
N THR A 198 7.69 -3.50 -13.38
CA THR A 198 7.28 -3.19 -14.74
C THR A 198 8.12 -3.94 -15.77
N ALA A 199 9.42 -4.12 -15.54
CA ALA A 199 10.28 -4.92 -16.42
C ALA A 199 9.88 -6.40 -16.42
N TYR A 200 9.57 -7.00 -15.26
CA TYR A 200 9.06 -8.38 -15.18
C TYR A 200 7.74 -8.59 -15.92
N LEU A 201 6.87 -7.59 -15.91
CA LEU A 201 5.58 -7.65 -16.63
C LEU A 201 5.72 -7.45 -18.14
N ASN A 202 6.89 -6.99 -18.61
CA ASN A 202 7.17 -6.68 -20.01
C ASN A 202 8.58 -7.20 -20.40
N PRO A 203 8.72 -8.50 -20.67
CA PRO A 203 10.03 -9.16 -20.90
C PRO A 203 10.89 -8.54 -22.02
N GLU A 204 10.25 -7.90 -23.01
CA GLU A 204 10.92 -7.27 -24.15
C GLU A 204 11.30 -5.80 -23.90
N LEU A 205 10.91 -5.24 -22.74
CA LEU A 205 11.17 -3.87 -22.37
C LEU A 205 12.46 -3.75 -21.54
N THR A 206 13.31 -2.82 -21.92
CA THR A 206 14.46 -2.42 -21.11
C THR A 206 14.13 -1.11 -20.38
N ILE A 207 14.29 -1.09 -19.05
CA ILE A 207 14.08 0.10 -18.24
C ILE A 207 15.40 0.48 -17.58
N ILE A 208 15.84 1.71 -17.78
CA ILE A 208 17.08 2.23 -17.22
C ILE A 208 16.74 3.27 -16.16
N PHE A 209 17.14 3.02 -14.93
CA PHE A 209 17.02 3.98 -13.84
C PHE A 209 18.38 4.63 -13.56
N THR A 210 18.39 5.97 -13.41
CA THR A 210 19.59 6.74 -13.06
C THR A 210 19.27 7.71 -11.91
N ASP A 211 20.06 7.67 -10.84
CA ASP A 211 19.98 8.65 -9.75
C ASP A 211 21.24 9.52 -9.73
N LYS A 212 21.12 10.75 -10.22
CA LYS A 212 22.19 11.75 -10.25
C LYS A 212 22.30 12.57 -8.97
N ARG A 213 21.41 12.39 -8.01
CA ARG A 213 21.40 13.12 -6.73
C ARG A 213 22.49 12.62 -5.78
N LYS A 214 22.97 11.38 -6.00
CA LYS A 214 24.03 10.76 -5.21
C LYS A 214 25.40 11.32 -5.62
N THR A 215 26.36 11.25 -4.70
CA THR A 215 27.74 11.69 -4.96
C THR A 215 28.38 10.90 -6.12
N GLN A 216 28.09 9.61 -6.18
CA GLN A 216 28.39 8.75 -7.32
C GLN A 216 27.06 8.42 -8.00
N GLU A 217 26.96 8.71 -9.30
CA GLU A 217 25.77 8.40 -10.09
C GLU A 217 25.45 6.90 -10.01
N GLU A 218 24.22 6.58 -9.62
CA GLU A 218 23.73 5.20 -9.62
C GLU A 218 22.95 4.96 -10.90
N ARG A 219 23.36 3.96 -11.68
CA ARG A 219 22.66 3.53 -12.90
C ARG A 219 22.34 2.05 -12.81
N ILE A 220 21.07 1.70 -12.99
CA ILE A 220 20.58 0.34 -12.96
C ILE A 220 19.80 0.09 -14.25
N GLU A 221 20.00 -1.07 -14.86
CA GLU A 221 19.26 -1.54 -16.01
C GLU A 221 18.42 -2.75 -15.61
N TYR A 222 17.13 -2.69 -15.86
CA TYR A 222 16.17 -3.77 -15.67
C TYR A 222 15.78 -4.31 -17.04
N HIS A 223 16.07 -5.57 -17.29
CA HIS A 223 15.67 -6.33 -18.45
C HIS A 223 15.42 -7.77 -18.03
N GLU A 224 14.16 -8.19 -18.03
CA GLU A 224 13.72 -9.42 -17.38
C GLU A 224 13.07 -10.38 -18.37
N PRO A 225 13.87 -11.05 -19.22
CA PRO A 225 13.36 -11.91 -20.30
C PRO A 225 12.56 -13.11 -19.78
N ASP A 226 12.79 -13.56 -18.53
CA ASP A 226 12.01 -14.62 -17.90
C ASP A 226 10.59 -14.15 -17.48
N GLY A 227 10.28 -12.87 -17.56
CA GLY A 227 8.97 -12.32 -17.28
C GLY A 227 8.47 -12.62 -15.88
N ILE A 228 7.19 -12.94 -15.75
CA ILE A 228 6.59 -13.22 -14.42
C ILE A 228 7.10 -14.51 -13.77
N ILE A 229 7.77 -15.40 -14.53
CA ILE A 229 8.49 -16.55 -13.95
C ILE A 229 9.70 -16.06 -13.17
N GLY A 230 10.48 -15.13 -13.75
CA GLY A 230 11.59 -14.46 -13.08
C GLY A 230 11.12 -13.72 -11.83
N PHE A 231 9.99 -13.05 -11.94
CA PHE A 231 9.38 -12.33 -10.82
C PHE A 231 9.02 -13.26 -9.65
N ILE A 232 8.42 -14.42 -9.90
CA ILE A 232 8.16 -15.43 -8.86
C ILE A 232 9.45 -15.92 -8.20
N LYS A 233 10.49 -16.19 -9.01
CA LYS A 233 11.80 -16.62 -8.49
C LYS A 233 12.43 -15.55 -7.60
N ASP A 234 12.33 -14.28 -7.99
CA ASP A 234 12.84 -13.15 -7.20
C ASP A 234 12.10 -13.02 -5.87
N LEU A 235 10.75 -13.04 -5.89
CA LEU A 235 9.91 -13.00 -4.71
C LEU A 235 10.19 -14.12 -3.70
N ASN A 236 10.60 -15.27 -4.20
CA ASN A 236 10.89 -16.45 -3.39
C ASN A 236 12.39 -16.72 -3.23
N SER A 237 13.28 -15.81 -3.67
CA SER A 237 14.73 -16.02 -3.69
C SER A 237 15.35 -16.34 -2.33
N LYS A 238 14.72 -15.90 -1.24
CA LYS A 238 15.15 -16.13 0.14
C LYS A 238 14.32 -17.18 0.87
N LYS A 239 13.42 -17.89 0.17
CA LYS A 239 12.47 -18.84 0.75
C LYS A 239 12.80 -20.27 0.33
N GLU A 240 12.39 -21.22 1.15
CA GLU A 240 12.48 -22.64 0.81
C GLU A 240 11.35 -22.99 -0.17
N VAL A 241 11.71 -23.15 -1.46
CA VAL A 241 10.77 -23.48 -2.51
C VAL A 241 10.45 -24.98 -2.56
N ILE A 242 9.18 -25.32 -2.82
CA ILE A 242 8.69 -26.70 -2.83
C ILE A 242 8.76 -27.34 -4.23
N HIS A 243 8.63 -26.51 -5.27
CA HIS A 243 8.69 -26.91 -6.68
C HIS A 243 9.13 -25.74 -7.56
N ASP A 244 9.48 -26.01 -8.82
CA ASP A 244 9.78 -24.99 -9.80
C ASP A 244 8.52 -24.16 -10.13
N PRO A 245 8.66 -22.87 -10.54
CA PRO A 245 7.51 -22.06 -10.91
C PRO A 245 6.64 -22.73 -11.98
N VAL A 246 5.34 -22.72 -11.75
CA VAL A 246 4.33 -23.12 -12.73
C VAL A 246 3.90 -21.87 -13.48
N TYR A 247 3.88 -21.95 -14.80
CA TYR A 247 3.50 -20.85 -15.68
C TYR A 247 2.50 -21.32 -16.73
N TYR A 248 1.51 -20.51 -17.00
CA TYR A 248 0.62 -20.67 -18.12
C TYR A 248 0.10 -19.32 -18.62
N LYS A 249 -0.27 -19.33 -19.90
CA LYS A 249 -0.82 -18.17 -20.60
C LYS A 249 -1.96 -18.64 -21.50
N GLY A 250 -2.99 -17.81 -21.64
CA GLY A 250 -4.12 -18.09 -22.54
C GLY A 250 -4.94 -16.82 -22.78
N GLU A 251 -5.96 -16.96 -23.61
CA GLU A 251 -6.90 -15.90 -23.94
C GLU A 251 -8.33 -16.42 -23.82
N ALA A 252 -9.18 -15.64 -23.20
CA ALA A 252 -10.62 -15.89 -23.11
C ALA A 252 -11.37 -14.55 -23.02
N GLU A 253 -12.57 -14.47 -23.58
CA GLU A 253 -13.39 -13.24 -23.59
C GLU A 253 -12.67 -12.01 -24.18
N GLY A 254 -11.67 -12.23 -25.07
CA GLY A 254 -10.83 -11.16 -25.60
C GLY A 254 -9.82 -10.59 -24.61
N ILE A 255 -9.61 -11.26 -23.48
CA ILE A 255 -8.68 -10.88 -22.40
C ILE A 255 -7.53 -11.86 -22.40
N GLU A 256 -6.30 -11.36 -22.53
CA GLU A 256 -5.10 -12.16 -22.34
C GLU A 256 -4.87 -12.36 -20.84
N VAL A 257 -4.64 -13.59 -20.42
CA VAL A 257 -4.39 -13.99 -19.03
C VAL A 257 -3.06 -14.70 -18.93
N GLU A 258 -2.21 -14.25 -18.04
CA GLU A 258 -0.90 -14.82 -17.77
C GLU A 258 -0.74 -15.04 -16.27
N VAL A 259 -0.39 -16.26 -15.88
CA VAL A 259 -0.28 -16.65 -14.48
C VAL A 259 1.02 -17.40 -14.24
N ALA A 260 1.73 -17.01 -13.19
CA ALA A 260 2.81 -17.81 -12.62
C ALA A 260 2.56 -18.03 -11.13
N PHE A 261 2.89 -19.24 -10.62
CA PHE A 261 2.82 -19.51 -9.19
C PHE A 261 3.88 -20.53 -8.74
N GLN A 262 4.22 -20.47 -7.46
CA GLN A 262 5.14 -21.37 -6.81
C GLN A 262 4.77 -21.51 -5.33
N TYR A 263 4.93 -22.71 -4.77
CA TYR A 263 4.74 -22.91 -3.34
C TYR A 263 6.08 -22.86 -2.60
N VAL A 264 6.03 -22.26 -1.42
CA VAL A 264 7.12 -22.15 -0.47
C VAL A 264 6.74 -22.79 0.87
N ASN A 265 7.72 -23.15 1.67
CA ASN A 265 7.50 -23.76 2.99
C ASN A 265 7.14 -22.69 4.06
N GLU A 266 6.09 -21.91 3.77
CA GLU A 266 5.53 -20.87 4.63
C GLU A 266 4.02 -21.05 4.77
N PHE A 267 3.41 -20.33 5.71
CA PHE A 267 1.98 -20.43 6.00
C PHE A 267 1.14 -19.26 5.48
N HIS A 268 1.67 -18.45 4.60
CA HIS A 268 0.97 -17.28 4.05
C HIS A 268 0.80 -17.38 2.55
N GLU A 269 -0.33 -16.87 2.03
CA GLU A 269 -0.50 -16.65 0.59
C GLU A 269 0.05 -15.26 0.21
N ASN A 270 0.74 -15.18 -0.93
CA ASN A 270 1.15 -13.94 -1.56
C ASN A 270 0.68 -13.93 -3.02
N VAL A 271 -0.51 -13.41 -3.28
CA VAL A 271 -1.10 -13.41 -4.61
C VAL A 271 -1.21 -11.98 -5.12
N LEU A 272 -0.40 -11.66 -6.13
CA LEU A 272 -0.33 -10.35 -6.76
C LEU A 272 -1.20 -10.31 -8.02
N GLY A 273 -2.01 -9.27 -8.16
CA GLY A 273 -2.86 -9.05 -9.32
C GLY A 273 -2.43 -7.83 -10.13
N PHE A 274 -2.39 -7.98 -11.44
CA PHE A 274 -2.07 -6.90 -12.36
C PHE A 274 -3.10 -6.85 -13.50
N CYS A 275 -3.53 -5.65 -13.86
CA CYS A 275 -4.34 -5.40 -15.03
C CYS A 275 -3.69 -4.30 -15.85
N ASN A 276 -3.35 -4.59 -17.12
CA ASN A 276 -2.63 -3.68 -18.02
C ASN A 276 -1.37 -3.08 -17.35
N ASN A 277 -0.55 -3.94 -16.72
CA ASN A 277 0.67 -3.60 -15.98
C ASN A 277 0.45 -2.76 -14.70
N ILE A 278 -0.78 -2.50 -14.30
CA ILE A 278 -1.09 -1.78 -13.06
C ILE A 278 -1.31 -2.77 -11.93
N TYR A 279 -0.57 -2.60 -10.85
CA TYR A 279 -0.73 -3.40 -9.64
C TYR A 279 -2.07 -3.08 -8.94
N ASN A 280 -2.88 -4.09 -8.73
CA ASN A 280 -4.15 -3.98 -8.04
C ASN A 280 -3.97 -4.39 -6.56
N ALA A 281 -3.55 -3.46 -5.73
CA ALA A 281 -3.19 -3.71 -4.32
C ALA A 281 -4.37 -4.29 -3.50
N GLU A 282 -5.60 -3.89 -3.82
CA GLU A 282 -6.83 -4.39 -3.19
C GLU A 282 -7.43 -5.57 -3.97
N GLY A 283 -6.68 -6.09 -4.96
CA GLY A 283 -7.09 -7.23 -5.76
C GLY A 283 -8.10 -6.89 -6.86
N GLY A 284 -9.09 -7.76 -7.03
CA GLY A 284 -10.13 -7.58 -8.04
C GLY A 284 -10.69 -8.89 -8.57
N THR A 285 -11.58 -8.76 -9.52
CA THR A 285 -12.34 -9.88 -10.10
C THR A 285 -11.45 -10.92 -10.78
N HIS A 286 -10.34 -10.51 -11.42
CA HIS A 286 -9.36 -11.42 -12.01
C HIS A 286 -8.73 -12.36 -10.96
N LEU A 287 -8.36 -11.84 -9.78
CA LEU A 287 -7.88 -12.68 -8.68
C LEU A 287 -8.97 -13.60 -8.13
N THR A 288 -10.21 -13.12 -8.07
CA THR A 288 -11.35 -13.94 -7.64
C THR A 288 -11.55 -15.12 -8.60
N GLY A 289 -11.50 -14.87 -9.92
CA GLY A 289 -11.59 -15.92 -10.94
C GLY A 289 -10.52 -16.99 -10.78
N PHE A 290 -9.25 -16.57 -10.65
CA PHE A 290 -8.13 -17.48 -10.38
C PHE A 290 -8.33 -18.27 -9.09
N LYS A 291 -8.49 -17.60 -7.96
CA LYS A 291 -8.56 -18.21 -6.62
C LYS A 291 -9.69 -19.23 -6.50
N THR A 292 -10.86 -18.91 -7.03
CA THR A 292 -12.03 -19.79 -6.98
C THR A 292 -11.83 -21.02 -7.85
N THR A 293 -11.42 -20.83 -9.11
CA THR A 293 -11.23 -21.92 -10.06
C THR A 293 -10.10 -22.84 -9.64
N PHE A 294 -8.96 -22.29 -9.21
CA PHE A 294 -7.84 -23.07 -8.71
C PHE A 294 -8.24 -23.93 -7.51
N THR A 295 -8.99 -23.36 -6.56
CA THR A 295 -9.48 -24.10 -5.39
C THR A 295 -10.40 -25.26 -5.79
N THR A 296 -11.27 -25.06 -6.77
CA THR A 296 -12.18 -26.11 -7.29
C THR A 296 -11.39 -27.25 -7.92
N ILE A 297 -10.42 -26.94 -8.77
CA ILE A 297 -9.58 -27.93 -9.46
C ILE A 297 -8.76 -28.74 -8.43
N MET A 298 -8.16 -28.07 -7.44
CA MET A 298 -7.37 -28.75 -6.43
C MET A 298 -8.21 -29.72 -5.58
N ASN A 299 -9.45 -29.36 -5.24
CA ASN A 299 -10.38 -30.25 -4.54
C ASN A 299 -10.77 -31.46 -5.41
N GLN A 300 -10.94 -31.26 -6.71
CA GLN A 300 -11.20 -32.35 -7.66
C GLN A 300 -10.03 -33.33 -7.68
N TYR A 301 -8.80 -32.86 -7.92
CA TYR A 301 -7.61 -33.69 -7.90
C TYR A 301 -7.36 -34.36 -6.54
N ALA A 302 -7.64 -33.68 -5.43
CA ALA A 302 -7.50 -34.27 -4.10
C ALA A 302 -8.39 -35.50 -3.91
N ARG A 303 -9.58 -35.53 -4.53
CA ARG A 303 -10.47 -36.69 -4.54
C ARG A 303 -10.00 -37.77 -5.52
N GLU A 304 -9.60 -37.39 -6.72
CA GLU A 304 -9.15 -38.31 -7.77
C GLU A 304 -7.93 -39.13 -7.32
N ILE A 305 -6.96 -38.51 -6.66
CA ILE A 305 -5.76 -39.19 -6.16
C ILE A 305 -5.89 -39.72 -4.73
N GLY A 306 -7.09 -39.61 -4.12
CA GLY A 306 -7.41 -40.22 -2.83
C GLY A 306 -6.89 -39.49 -1.58
N VAL A 307 -6.42 -38.24 -1.70
CA VAL A 307 -6.07 -37.38 -0.55
C VAL A 307 -7.31 -37.02 0.27
N LEU A 308 -8.42 -36.73 -0.40
CA LEU A 308 -9.74 -36.59 0.20
C LEU A 308 -10.62 -37.80 -0.13
N LYS A 309 -11.28 -38.36 0.87
CA LYS A 309 -12.30 -39.40 0.72
C LYS A 309 -13.67 -38.77 0.42
N ASP A 310 -14.62 -39.54 -0.10
CA ASP A 310 -15.95 -39.05 -0.45
C ASP A 310 -16.68 -38.32 0.70
N LYS A 311 -16.42 -38.74 1.95
CA LYS A 311 -17.03 -38.15 3.17
C LYS A 311 -16.25 -36.97 3.75
N ASP A 312 -15.06 -36.68 3.23
CA ASP A 312 -14.24 -35.59 3.74
C ASP A 312 -14.75 -34.24 3.21
N ALA A 313 -14.71 -33.23 4.06
CA ALA A 313 -14.96 -31.86 3.63
C ALA A 313 -13.84 -31.38 2.67
N ASN A 314 -14.22 -30.58 1.69
CA ASN A 314 -13.29 -29.97 0.77
C ASN A 314 -12.25 -29.10 1.52
N PHE A 315 -11.07 -28.96 0.96
CA PHE A 315 -10.13 -27.91 1.35
C PHE A 315 -10.77 -26.54 1.10
N THR A 316 -10.58 -25.61 2.02
CA THR A 316 -10.94 -24.21 1.80
C THR A 316 -9.99 -23.55 0.81
N GLY A 317 -10.36 -22.41 0.24
CA GLY A 317 -9.46 -21.65 -0.60
C GLY A 317 -8.16 -21.27 0.11
N ALA A 318 -8.23 -20.94 1.39
CA ALA A 318 -7.06 -20.65 2.21
C ALA A 318 -6.17 -21.89 2.43
N ASP A 319 -6.76 -23.09 2.65
CA ASP A 319 -5.97 -24.32 2.75
C ASP A 319 -5.18 -24.58 1.46
N VAL A 320 -5.85 -24.42 0.30
CA VAL A 320 -5.26 -24.67 -1.01
C VAL A 320 -4.15 -23.68 -1.35
N ARG A 321 -4.31 -22.41 -1.00
CA ARG A 321 -3.33 -21.37 -1.33
C ARG A 321 -2.29 -21.11 -0.25
N ASN A 322 -2.29 -21.92 0.80
CA ASN A 322 -1.30 -21.81 1.86
C ASN A 322 0.12 -22.08 1.35
N GLY A 323 1.02 -21.12 1.56
CA GLY A 323 2.40 -21.15 1.04
C GLY A 323 2.50 -20.81 -0.46
N MET A 324 1.41 -20.36 -1.11
CA MET A 324 1.44 -19.98 -2.52
C MET A 324 1.95 -18.55 -2.69
N THR A 325 2.95 -18.37 -3.54
CA THR A 325 3.27 -17.10 -4.20
C THR A 325 2.74 -17.17 -5.62
N ALA A 326 1.88 -16.23 -6.04
CA ALA A 326 1.30 -16.22 -7.38
C ALA A 326 1.24 -14.80 -7.96
N ILE A 327 1.39 -14.71 -9.27
CA ILE A 327 1.18 -13.49 -10.06
C ILE A 327 0.11 -13.80 -11.09
N VAL A 328 -0.95 -12.99 -11.11
CA VAL A 328 -2.03 -13.05 -12.10
C VAL A 328 -2.02 -11.72 -12.84
N SER A 329 -1.56 -11.73 -14.07
CA SER A 329 -1.51 -10.58 -14.96
C SER A 329 -2.51 -10.75 -16.08
N ILE A 330 -3.33 -9.71 -16.31
CA ILE A 330 -4.27 -9.70 -17.43
C ILE A 330 -4.05 -8.46 -18.30
N LYS A 331 -4.31 -8.62 -19.61
CA LYS A 331 -4.45 -7.51 -20.55
C LYS A 331 -5.90 -7.41 -20.98
N HIS A 332 -6.56 -6.38 -20.50
CA HIS A 332 -7.98 -6.13 -20.68
C HIS A 332 -8.20 -4.94 -21.62
N PRO A 333 -9.05 -5.02 -22.64
CA PRO A 333 -9.29 -3.91 -23.56
C PRO A 333 -9.98 -2.72 -22.90
N ASP A 334 -10.93 -2.95 -21.99
CA ASP A 334 -11.71 -1.91 -21.31
C ASP A 334 -11.79 -2.18 -19.80
N PRO A 335 -10.69 -2.02 -19.02
CA PRO A 335 -10.70 -2.29 -17.58
C PRO A 335 -11.42 -1.20 -16.81
N ARG A 336 -12.21 -1.61 -15.81
CA ARG A 336 -12.91 -0.74 -14.88
C ARG A 336 -12.36 -0.95 -13.47
N PHE A 337 -11.98 0.14 -12.83
CA PHE A 337 -11.41 0.13 -11.50
C PHE A 337 -12.30 0.87 -10.49
N GLU A 338 -12.27 0.45 -9.24
CA GLU A 338 -12.78 1.23 -8.13
C GLU A 338 -11.81 2.39 -7.86
N GLY A 339 -12.15 3.60 -8.33
CA GLY A 339 -11.39 4.83 -8.09
C GLY A 339 -10.21 5.10 -9.04
N GLN A 340 -9.67 6.32 -8.95
CA GLN A 340 -8.60 6.83 -9.81
C GLN A 340 -7.25 6.13 -9.57
N THR A 341 -6.98 5.67 -8.38
CA THR A 341 -5.73 4.99 -8.02
C THR A 341 -5.62 3.55 -8.55
N LYS A 342 -6.69 3.04 -9.18
CA LYS A 342 -6.74 1.74 -9.87
C LYS A 342 -6.38 0.54 -8.99
N THR A 343 -6.61 0.66 -7.69
CA THR A 343 -6.21 -0.36 -6.70
C THR A 343 -7.02 -1.65 -6.77
N LYS A 344 -8.25 -1.60 -7.32
CA LYS A 344 -9.13 -2.76 -7.41
C LYS A 344 -9.83 -2.83 -8.77
N LEU A 345 -9.75 -3.98 -9.42
CA LEU A 345 -10.44 -4.25 -10.70
C LEU A 345 -11.86 -4.78 -10.45
N ASP A 346 -12.87 -4.24 -11.18
CA ASP A 346 -14.29 -4.59 -11.00
C ASP A 346 -14.94 -5.28 -12.21
N ASN A 347 -14.22 -5.61 -13.23
CA ASN A 347 -14.74 -6.26 -14.44
C ASN A 347 -15.17 -7.71 -14.20
N GLN A 348 -16.43 -8.06 -14.44
CA GLN A 348 -16.92 -9.45 -14.29
C GLN A 348 -16.41 -10.40 -15.38
N ASP A 349 -16.17 -9.91 -16.59
CA ASP A 349 -15.54 -10.67 -17.68
C ASP A 349 -14.09 -11.07 -17.34
N ALA A 350 -13.34 -10.25 -16.61
CA ALA A 350 -12.01 -10.58 -16.12
C ALA A 350 -12.02 -11.82 -15.20
N ALA A 351 -13.03 -11.96 -14.33
CA ALA A 351 -13.19 -13.16 -13.51
C ALA A 351 -13.46 -14.40 -14.35
N LYS A 352 -14.32 -14.28 -15.37
CA LYS A 352 -14.65 -15.37 -16.28
C LYS A 352 -13.43 -15.79 -17.11
N ALA A 353 -12.74 -14.83 -17.70
CA ALA A 353 -11.55 -15.08 -18.52
C ALA A 353 -10.45 -15.78 -17.71
N THR A 354 -10.11 -15.24 -16.54
CA THR A 354 -9.09 -15.83 -15.67
C THR A 354 -9.50 -17.22 -15.18
N GLY A 355 -10.77 -17.40 -14.79
CA GLY A 355 -11.31 -18.70 -14.42
C GLY A 355 -11.25 -19.70 -15.56
N LYS A 356 -11.63 -19.31 -16.78
CA LYS A 356 -11.60 -20.17 -17.97
C LYS A 356 -10.18 -20.62 -18.32
N VAL A 357 -9.24 -19.68 -18.45
CA VAL A 357 -7.83 -19.99 -18.75
C VAL A 357 -7.24 -20.90 -17.66
N THR A 358 -7.51 -20.61 -16.39
CA THR A 358 -7.06 -21.45 -15.26
C THR A 358 -7.64 -22.86 -15.35
N SER A 359 -8.93 -23.00 -15.70
CA SER A 359 -9.59 -24.31 -15.81
C SER A 359 -9.07 -25.15 -16.98
N ASP A 360 -8.58 -24.51 -18.03
CA ASP A 360 -8.06 -25.21 -19.19
C ASP A 360 -6.58 -25.61 -19.02
N GLU A 361 -5.76 -24.74 -18.42
CA GLU A 361 -4.31 -24.91 -18.37
C GLU A 361 -3.80 -25.66 -17.12
N ILE A 362 -4.42 -25.49 -15.97
CA ILE A 362 -3.99 -26.16 -14.73
C ILE A 362 -4.10 -27.69 -14.83
N PRO A 363 -5.21 -28.28 -15.34
CA PRO A 363 -5.27 -29.74 -15.52
C PRO A 363 -4.21 -30.24 -16.50
N ARG A 364 -4.00 -29.54 -17.62
CA ARG A 364 -2.95 -29.91 -18.60
C ARG A 364 -1.56 -29.95 -17.98
N PHE A 365 -1.28 -29.06 -17.05
CA PHE A 365 -0.01 -29.02 -16.32
C PHE A 365 0.08 -30.18 -15.32
N PHE A 366 -0.90 -30.37 -14.45
CA PHE A 366 -0.83 -31.35 -13.36
C PHE A 366 -0.94 -32.79 -13.85
N ASP A 367 -1.65 -33.06 -14.93
CA ASP A 367 -1.71 -34.39 -15.56
C ASP A 367 -0.33 -34.86 -16.04
N ARG A 368 0.56 -33.91 -16.40
CA ARG A 368 1.94 -34.18 -16.80
C ARG A 368 2.94 -34.11 -15.64
N ASN A 369 2.55 -33.50 -14.50
CA ASN A 369 3.42 -33.17 -13.38
C ASN A 369 2.84 -33.64 -12.04
N LEU A 370 2.49 -34.94 -11.96
CA LEU A 370 1.85 -35.53 -10.77
C LEU A 370 2.65 -35.35 -9.48
N GLU A 371 3.97 -35.31 -9.54
CA GLU A 371 4.80 -35.08 -8.35
C GLU A 371 4.64 -33.65 -7.81
N THR A 372 4.52 -32.66 -8.69
CA THR A 372 4.22 -31.27 -8.29
C THR A 372 2.82 -31.18 -7.68
N LEU A 373 1.82 -31.84 -8.31
CA LEU A 373 0.46 -31.91 -7.77
C LEU A 373 0.43 -32.49 -6.34
N LYS A 374 1.14 -33.60 -6.10
CA LYS A 374 1.22 -34.23 -4.77
C LYS A 374 1.84 -33.30 -3.73
N LYS A 375 2.91 -32.56 -4.10
CA LYS A 375 3.54 -31.58 -3.23
C LYS A 375 2.57 -30.45 -2.85
N VAL A 376 1.86 -29.88 -3.82
CA VAL A 376 0.86 -28.83 -3.61
C VAL A 376 -0.30 -29.33 -2.73
N LEU A 377 -0.82 -30.51 -2.99
CA LEU A 377 -1.88 -31.10 -2.17
C LEU A 377 -1.41 -31.43 -0.75
N SER A 378 -0.15 -31.81 -0.57
CA SER A 378 0.45 -32.00 0.77
C SER A 378 0.48 -30.68 1.57
N CYS A 379 0.71 -29.53 0.91
CA CYS A 379 0.62 -28.23 1.57
C CYS A 379 -0.82 -27.94 2.01
N ALA A 380 -1.80 -28.17 1.13
CA ALA A 380 -3.21 -27.99 1.45
C ALA A 380 -3.68 -28.91 2.59
N GLU A 381 -3.23 -30.17 2.59
CA GLU A 381 -3.54 -31.12 3.67
C GLU A 381 -2.96 -30.67 5.02
N LYS A 382 -1.70 -30.21 5.03
CA LYS A 382 -1.05 -29.67 6.24
C LYS A 382 -1.82 -28.45 6.76
N ALA A 383 -2.16 -27.51 5.88
CA ALA A 383 -2.93 -26.33 6.21
C ALA A 383 -4.31 -26.68 6.80
N ALA A 384 -5.04 -27.58 6.15
CA ALA A 384 -6.35 -28.04 6.64
C ALA A 384 -6.25 -28.74 8.01
N LYS A 385 -5.21 -29.51 8.28
CA LYS A 385 -4.96 -30.11 9.61
C LYS A 385 -4.74 -29.04 10.67
N ILE A 386 -3.91 -28.03 10.38
CA ILE A 386 -3.66 -26.89 11.27
C ILE A 386 -4.98 -26.18 11.56
N ARG A 387 -5.71 -25.74 10.52
CA ARG A 387 -7.00 -25.07 10.65
C ARG A 387 -8.00 -25.85 11.52
N LYS A 388 -8.17 -27.17 11.28
CA LYS A 388 -9.06 -28.01 12.07
C LYS A 388 -8.65 -28.09 13.55
N THR A 389 -7.35 -28.08 13.83
CA THR A 389 -6.83 -28.06 15.21
C THR A 389 -7.14 -26.72 15.87
N GLU A 390 -6.99 -25.63 15.16
CA GLU A 390 -7.28 -24.26 15.59
C GLU A 390 -8.78 -24.03 15.81
N GLU A 391 -9.64 -24.49 14.90
CA GLU A 391 -11.10 -24.44 15.06
C GLU A 391 -11.56 -25.19 16.34
N LYS A 392 -10.95 -26.36 16.63
CA LYS A 392 -11.21 -27.09 17.88
C LYS A 392 -10.74 -26.29 19.10
N ALA A 393 -9.56 -25.67 19.03
CA ALA A 393 -9.05 -24.82 20.10
C ALA A 393 -9.94 -23.58 20.33
N LYS A 394 -10.38 -22.91 19.25
CA LYS A 394 -11.36 -21.80 19.29
C LYS A 394 -12.69 -22.22 19.89
N THR A 395 -13.25 -23.35 19.44
CA THR A 395 -14.51 -23.86 19.96
C THR A 395 -14.42 -24.15 21.45
N ASN A 396 -13.32 -24.74 21.90
CA ASN A 396 -13.07 -24.98 23.32
C ASN A 396 -12.92 -23.68 24.13
N LEU A 397 -12.31 -22.64 23.54
CA LEU A 397 -12.20 -21.32 24.15
C LEU A 397 -13.57 -20.62 24.24
N LEU A 398 -14.35 -20.61 23.16
CA LEU A 398 -15.69 -20.01 23.11
C LEU A 398 -16.70 -20.74 24.04
N THR A 399 -16.58 -22.07 24.17
CA THR A 399 -17.41 -22.84 25.09
C THR A 399 -17.04 -22.53 26.55
N ARG A 400 -15.78 -22.31 26.86
CA ARG A 400 -15.33 -21.82 28.18
C ARG A 400 -15.74 -20.37 28.45
N GLN A 401 -15.80 -19.51 27.43
CA GLN A 401 -16.18 -18.09 27.53
C GLN A 401 -17.66 -17.86 27.80
N LYS A 402 -18.55 -18.77 27.46
CA LYS A 402 -19.98 -18.68 27.85
C LYS A 402 -20.19 -18.64 29.38
N TYR A 403 -19.17 -18.90 30.17
CA TYR A 403 -19.22 -18.94 31.62
C TYR A 403 -18.33 -17.95 32.36
N SER A 404 -17.56 -17.06 31.68
CA SER A 404 -16.78 -16.04 32.37
C SER A 404 -16.83 -14.71 31.61
N PHE A 405 -17.78 -13.88 32.01
CA PHE A 405 -17.78 -12.44 31.76
C PHE A 405 -16.75 -11.72 32.66
N ASP A 406 -15.98 -12.45 33.42
CA ASP A 406 -14.83 -11.94 34.16
C ASP A 406 -13.61 -11.87 33.19
N SER A 407 -13.51 -10.71 32.50
CA SER A 407 -12.20 -10.20 32.13
C SER A 407 -11.28 -10.36 33.37
N ASN A 408 -10.04 -10.78 33.20
CA ASN A 408 -9.05 -10.96 34.28
C ASN A 408 -8.80 -9.70 35.16
N GLY A 409 -9.80 -8.87 35.42
CA GLY A 409 -9.73 -7.64 36.21
C GLY A 409 -8.83 -6.55 35.61
N LYS A 410 -8.20 -6.80 34.46
CA LYS A 410 -7.25 -5.86 33.83
C LYS A 410 -7.93 -4.75 33.03
N LEU A 411 -8.95 -5.08 32.25
CA LEU A 411 -9.68 -4.10 31.43
C LEU A 411 -10.56 -3.21 32.29
N ALA A 412 -10.25 -1.92 32.30
CA ALA A 412 -11.16 -0.90 32.80
C ALA A 412 -12.02 -0.38 31.65
N ASN A 413 -13.18 -0.97 31.43
CA ASN A 413 -14.04 -0.61 30.28
C ASN A 413 -14.68 0.78 30.45
N CYS A 414 -15.15 1.37 29.35
CA CYS A 414 -15.96 2.58 29.34
C CYS A 414 -17.44 2.24 29.58
N GLU A 415 -18.21 3.24 29.98
CA GLU A 415 -19.64 3.10 30.33
C GLU A 415 -20.52 3.13 29.07
N SER A 416 -20.14 3.90 28.05
CA SER A 416 -20.86 3.98 26.78
C SER A 416 -20.81 2.66 26.02
N ARG A 417 -21.92 2.35 25.33
CA ARG A 417 -22.03 1.22 24.38
C ARG A 417 -22.01 1.68 22.92
N ASP A 418 -21.92 2.97 22.68
CA ASP A 418 -21.78 3.56 21.34
C ASP A 418 -20.34 3.46 20.89
N ALA A 419 -20.03 2.41 20.10
CA ALA A 419 -18.69 2.12 19.64
C ALA A 419 -18.04 3.30 18.91
N SER A 420 -18.84 4.11 18.18
CA SER A 420 -18.35 5.26 17.39
C SER A 420 -17.78 6.40 18.25
N LYS A 421 -18.03 6.38 19.58
CA LYS A 421 -17.55 7.37 20.54
C LYS A 421 -16.51 6.81 21.50
N CYS A 422 -16.38 5.48 21.55
CA CYS A 422 -15.52 4.81 22.51
C CYS A 422 -14.10 4.65 21.99
N GLU A 423 -13.14 4.75 22.90
CA GLU A 423 -11.72 4.57 22.63
C GLU A 423 -11.13 3.59 23.65
N ILE A 424 -10.14 2.79 23.22
CA ILE A 424 -9.38 1.93 24.13
C ILE A 424 -7.90 2.26 24.05
N PHE A 425 -7.29 2.49 25.22
CA PHE A 425 -5.87 2.70 25.37
C PHE A 425 -5.20 1.41 25.83
N ILE A 426 -4.27 0.90 25.06
CA ILE A 426 -3.40 -0.21 25.42
C ILE A 426 -2.17 0.40 26.08
N VAL A 427 -2.04 0.20 27.40
CA VAL A 427 -1.06 0.90 28.23
C VAL A 427 0.03 -0.05 28.71
N GLU A 428 1.29 0.36 28.57
CA GLU A 428 2.43 -0.39 29.08
C GLU A 428 2.49 -0.37 30.61
N GLY A 429 2.39 -1.56 31.19
CA GLY A 429 2.55 -1.78 32.63
C GLY A 429 1.35 -1.42 33.50
N ASP A 430 1.33 -2.00 34.68
CA ASP A 430 0.26 -1.79 35.66
C ASP A 430 0.32 -0.40 36.33
N SER A 431 1.52 0.22 36.43
CA SER A 431 1.70 1.53 37.04
C SER A 431 1.08 2.65 36.21
N ALA A 432 1.52 2.74 34.93
CA ALA A 432 0.94 3.70 33.97
C ALA A 432 -0.55 3.41 33.72
N GLY A 433 -0.94 2.12 33.71
CA GLY A 433 -2.34 1.70 33.66
C GLY A 433 -3.18 2.19 34.83
N GLY A 434 -2.59 2.29 36.03
CA GLY A 434 -3.22 2.86 37.24
C GLY A 434 -3.50 4.35 37.09
N SER A 435 -2.48 5.12 36.71
CA SER A 435 -2.62 6.57 36.46
C SER A 435 -3.63 6.84 35.33
N ALA A 436 -3.58 6.08 34.23
CA ALA A 436 -4.51 6.21 33.11
C ALA A 436 -5.97 5.88 33.50
N LYS A 437 -6.18 4.85 34.33
CA LYS A 437 -7.53 4.53 34.88
C LYS A 437 -8.11 5.64 35.72
N THR A 438 -7.27 6.39 36.41
CA THR A 438 -7.70 7.53 37.24
C THR A 438 -7.96 8.76 36.38
N ALA A 439 -7.10 9.01 35.38
CA ALA A 439 -7.13 10.18 34.51
C ALA A 439 -8.25 10.15 33.43
N ARG A 440 -8.69 8.98 32.97
CA ARG A 440 -9.55 8.81 31.79
C ARG A 440 -10.95 9.40 31.94
N ASP A 441 -11.57 9.74 30.84
CA ASP A 441 -13.03 9.87 30.76
C ASP A 441 -13.68 8.48 30.81
N ARG A 442 -14.33 8.17 31.94
CA ARG A 442 -14.96 6.86 32.15
C ARG A 442 -16.12 6.59 31.20
N MET A 443 -16.74 7.63 30.66
CA MET A 443 -17.86 7.48 29.74
C MET A 443 -17.41 6.85 28.42
N TYR A 444 -16.28 7.30 27.85
CA TYR A 444 -15.88 6.93 26.50
C TYR A 444 -14.51 6.25 26.38
N GLN A 445 -13.69 6.29 27.43
CA GLN A 445 -12.32 5.76 27.36
C GLN A 445 -12.17 4.49 28.22
N ALA A 446 -11.72 3.42 27.56
CA ALA A 446 -11.31 2.17 28.20
C ALA A 446 -9.79 2.10 28.33
N ILE A 447 -9.29 1.49 29.41
CA ILE A 447 -7.87 1.26 29.65
C ILE A 447 -7.58 -0.23 29.79
N LEU A 448 -6.66 -0.71 28.98
CA LEU A 448 -6.16 -2.07 28.99
C LEU A 448 -4.65 -2.08 29.28
N PRO A 449 -4.23 -2.29 30.53
CA PRO A 449 -2.82 -2.50 30.84
C PRO A 449 -2.33 -3.84 30.29
N ILE A 450 -1.16 -3.84 29.65
CA ILE A 450 -0.46 -5.04 29.21
C ILE A 450 0.84 -5.21 30.00
N ARG A 451 1.18 -6.46 30.33
CA ARG A 451 2.39 -6.76 31.12
C ARG A 451 3.57 -7.08 30.23
N GLY A 452 4.46 -6.11 30.06
CA GLY A 452 5.70 -6.25 29.33
C GLY A 452 5.50 -6.54 27.84
N LYS A 453 6.52 -7.12 27.22
CA LYS A 453 6.55 -7.43 25.78
C LYS A 453 5.60 -8.59 25.47
N ILE A 454 4.64 -8.36 24.60
CA ILE A 454 3.77 -9.42 24.09
C ILE A 454 4.55 -10.39 23.20
N LEU A 455 3.96 -11.53 22.91
CA LEU A 455 4.54 -12.52 22.01
C LEU A 455 4.79 -11.92 20.62
N ASN A 456 5.98 -12.13 20.06
CA ASN A 456 6.23 -11.81 18.66
C ASN A 456 5.50 -12.82 17.76
N VAL A 457 4.40 -12.38 17.18
CA VAL A 457 3.51 -13.22 16.37
C VAL A 457 4.11 -13.60 15.03
N GLU A 458 5.09 -12.87 14.52
CA GLU A 458 5.82 -13.20 13.30
C GLU A 458 6.64 -14.49 13.42
N LYS A 459 7.08 -14.80 14.65
CA LYS A 459 7.89 -16.00 14.95
C LYS A 459 7.11 -17.14 15.59
N ALA A 460 5.90 -16.89 16.01
CA ALA A 460 5.12 -17.82 16.81
C ALA A 460 4.13 -18.61 15.96
N SER A 461 3.94 -19.89 16.29
CA SER A 461 2.81 -20.63 15.75
C SER A 461 1.50 -20.09 16.32
N ILE A 462 0.43 -20.21 15.56
CA ILE A 462 -0.88 -19.69 15.92
C ILE A 462 -1.41 -20.22 17.25
N ASP A 463 -1.14 -21.50 17.56
CA ASP A 463 -1.50 -22.10 18.86
C ASP A 463 -0.88 -21.33 20.02
N LYS A 464 0.38 -20.88 19.89
CA LYS A 464 1.06 -20.05 20.87
C LYS A 464 0.49 -18.64 20.94
N VAL A 465 0.11 -18.06 19.79
CA VAL A 465 -0.53 -16.75 19.72
C VAL A 465 -1.87 -16.80 20.45
N LEU A 466 -2.72 -17.77 20.12
CA LEU A 466 -4.03 -17.96 20.77
C LEU A 466 -3.93 -18.45 22.23
N ALA A 467 -2.81 -19.04 22.64
CA ALA A 467 -2.57 -19.39 24.04
C ALA A 467 -2.13 -18.20 24.89
N ASN A 468 -1.59 -17.13 24.27
CA ASN A 468 -1.08 -15.97 24.98
C ASN A 468 -2.19 -15.19 25.68
N ALA A 469 -2.05 -14.94 26.99
CA ALA A 469 -3.08 -14.33 27.81
C ALA A 469 -3.36 -12.85 27.44
N GLU A 470 -2.32 -12.08 27.09
CA GLU A 470 -2.46 -10.67 26.72
C GLU A 470 -3.18 -10.53 25.38
N ILE A 471 -2.81 -11.37 24.38
CA ILE A 471 -3.48 -11.40 23.07
C ILE A 471 -4.94 -11.80 23.21
N LYS A 472 -5.26 -12.84 24.00
CA LYS A 472 -6.64 -13.21 24.31
C LYS A 472 -7.45 -12.06 24.90
N THR A 473 -6.84 -11.34 25.83
CA THR A 473 -7.51 -10.21 26.49
C THR A 473 -7.82 -9.10 25.48
N MET A 474 -6.90 -8.80 24.55
CA MET A 474 -7.13 -7.83 23.48
C MET A 474 -8.24 -8.27 22.52
N ILE A 475 -8.22 -9.51 22.03
CA ILE A 475 -9.27 -10.06 21.16
C ILE A 475 -10.64 -9.93 21.81
N ASN A 476 -10.75 -10.29 23.10
CA ASN A 476 -11.98 -10.18 23.86
C ASN A 476 -12.41 -8.73 24.10
N ALA A 477 -11.47 -7.83 24.35
CA ALA A 477 -11.76 -6.42 24.56
C ALA A 477 -12.32 -5.77 23.28
N PHE A 478 -11.69 -6.02 22.14
CA PHE A 478 -12.10 -5.43 20.86
C PHE A 478 -13.45 -5.98 20.38
N GLY A 479 -13.72 -7.26 20.57
CA GLY A 479 -14.99 -7.90 20.22
C GLY A 479 -15.21 -8.20 18.74
N CYS A 480 -14.27 -7.80 17.87
CA CYS A 480 -14.35 -7.98 16.42
C CYS A 480 -13.77 -9.31 15.91
N GLY A 481 -13.28 -10.17 16.81
CA GLY A 481 -12.67 -11.44 16.43
C GLY A 481 -11.20 -11.31 16.01
N PHE A 482 -10.74 -12.27 15.20
CA PHE A 482 -9.33 -12.42 14.88
C PHE A 482 -9.21 -13.07 13.49
N SER A 483 -8.55 -12.40 12.58
CA SER A 483 -8.33 -12.90 11.22
C SER A 483 -7.04 -13.69 11.16
N GLU A 484 -7.14 -14.86 10.59
CA GLU A 484 -6.05 -15.78 10.43
C GLU A 484 -5.98 -16.18 9.00
N GLY A 485 -5.69 -15.64 8.05
CA GLY A 485 -5.54 -16.14 6.66
C GLY A 485 -6.39 -17.36 6.24
N TYR A 486 -6.97 -18.06 7.19
CA TYR A 486 -7.69 -19.33 7.07
C TYR A 486 -9.17 -19.31 7.43
N GLY A 487 -9.71 -18.21 7.92
CA GLY A 487 -11.12 -18.12 8.27
C GLY A 487 -11.49 -16.73 8.77
N ASN A 488 -12.46 -16.09 8.14
CA ASN A 488 -12.95 -14.77 8.48
C ASN A 488 -13.85 -14.82 9.74
N ASP A 489 -13.24 -15.02 10.89
CA ASP A 489 -13.93 -14.73 12.17
C ASP A 489 -13.78 -13.25 12.56
N PHE A 490 -12.96 -12.49 11.81
CA PHE A 490 -12.83 -11.07 12.00
C PHE A 490 -14.01 -10.34 11.33
N ASP A 491 -14.70 -9.53 12.11
CA ASP A 491 -15.84 -8.75 11.67
C ASP A 491 -15.71 -7.33 12.26
N ILE A 492 -15.23 -6.42 11.46
CA ILE A 492 -14.98 -5.03 11.85
C ILE A 492 -16.24 -4.34 12.39
N THR A 493 -17.44 -4.75 11.92
CA THR A 493 -18.71 -4.18 12.39
C THR A 493 -19.01 -4.47 13.86
N LYS A 494 -18.32 -5.45 14.45
CA LYS A 494 -18.43 -5.81 15.88
C LYS A 494 -17.40 -5.12 16.76
N LEU A 495 -16.54 -4.29 16.17
CA LEU A 495 -15.56 -3.52 16.93
C LEU A 495 -16.25 -2.63 17.96
N ARG A 496 -15.76 -2.67 19.20
CA ARG A 496 -16.36 -1.95 20.34
C ARG A 496 -15.82 -0.55 20.54
N TYR A 497 -14.77 -0.17 19.83
CA TYR A 497 -14.06 1.08 20.00
C TYR A 497 -13.72 1.69 18.64
N ASP A 498 -14.05 2.97 18.45
CA ASP A 498 -13.68 3.71 17.24
C ASP A 498 -12.15 3.85 17.11
N LYS A 499 -11.46 4.01 18.25
CA LYS A 499 -9.99 4.15 18.26
C LYS A 499 -9.35 3.16 19.22
N ILE A 500 -8.30 2.50 18.73
CA ILE A 500 -7.37 1.65 19.48
C ILE A 500 -6.06 2.41 19.56
N ILE A 501 -5.70 2.88 20.74
CA ILE A 501 -4.58 3.79 20.96
C ILE A 501 -3.49 3.06 21.73
N ILE A 502 -2.34 2.87 21.11
CA ILE A 502 -1.14 2.32 21.75
C ILE A 502 -0.50 3.44 22.57
N MET A 503 -0.35 3.23 23.87
CA MET A 503 0.24 4.18 24.80
C MET A 503 1.39 3.49 25.55
N ALA A 504 2.59 3.61 25.00
CA ALA A 504 3.83 3.02 25.51
C ALA A 504 4.80 4.12 25.92
N ASP A 505 5.77 3.76 26.77
CA ASP A 505 6.82 4.66 27.22
C ASP A 505 7.70 5.15 26.06
N ALA A 506 8.25 6.36 26.19
CA ALA A 506 9.10 6.97 25.16
C ALA A 506 10.55 6.45 25.20
N ASP A 507 10.73 5.16 25.43
CA ASP A 507 12.02 4.48 25.48
C ASP A 507 12.12 3.35 24.45
N VAL A 508 13.23 2.62 24.43
CA VAL A 508 13.48 1.51 23.49
C VAL A 508 12.56 0.32 23.75
N ASP A 509 12.12 0.10 24.97
CA ASP A 509 11.21 -0.99 25.33
C ASP A 509 9.79 -0.68 24.90
N GLY A 510 9.32 0.56 25.14
CA GLY A 510 8.01 1.03 24.66
C GLY A 510 7.91 1.05 23.13
N ALA A 511 8.99 1.46 22.44
CA ALA A 511 9.06 1.36 20.97
C ALA A 511 8.96 -0.10 20.50
N HIS A 512 9.60 -1.04 21.20
CA HIS A 512 9.50 -2.47 20.88
C HIS A 512 8.10 -3.03 21.14
N ILE A 513 7.46 -2.65 22.25
CA ILE A 513 6.07 -3.05 22.57
C ILE A 513 5.12 -2.54 21.50
N SER A 514 5.25 -1.27 21.10
CA SER A 514 4.46 -0.70 20.01
C SER A 514 4.65 -1.48 18.70
N THR A 515 5.88 -1.85 18.36
CA THR A 515 6.17 -2.66 17.17
C THR A 515 5.54 -4.05 17.25
N LEU A 516 5.59 -4.72 18.40
CA LEU A 516 4.94 -6.02 18.60
C LEU A 516 3.42 -5.94 18.45
N LEU A 517 2.79 -4.90 19.00
CA LEU A 517 1.35 -4.65 18.84
C LEU A 517 0.97 -4.37 17.39
N LEU A 518 1.74 -3.53 16.70
CA LEU A 518 1.51 -3.23 15.28
C LEU A 518 1.70 -4.49 14.42
N THR A 519 2.68 -5.35 14.74
CA THR A 519 2.85 -6.65 14.07
C THR A 519 1.64 -7.55 14.27
N LEU A 520 1.08 -7.61 15.50
CA LEU A 520 -0.14 -8.35 15.80
C LEU A 520 -1.32 -7.83 14.97
N PHE A 521 -1.55 -6.52 14.96
CA PHE A 521 -2.66 -5.93 14.22
C PHE A 521 -2.48 -6.12 12.71
N TYR A 522 -1.29 -5.90 12.20
CA TYR A 522 -1.01 -6.05 10.77
C TYR A 522 -1.22 -7.49 10.27
N ARG A 523 -0.78 -8.51 11.06
CA ARG A 523 -0.88 -9.91 10.64
C ARG A 523 -2.28 -10.53 10.87
N PHE A 524 -2.98 -10.12 11.91
CA PHE A 524 -4.19 -10.81 12.36
C PHE A 524 -5.45 -9.94 12.40
N MET A 525 -5.32 -8.62 12.26
CA MET A 525 -6.43 -7.67 12.28
C MET A 525 -6.14 -6.48 11.33
N PRO A 526 -5.72 -6.73 10.07
CA PRO A 526 -5.24 -5.67 9.19
C PRO A 526 -6.32 -4.63 8.89
N GLU A 527 -7.59 -5.00 8.88
CA GLU A 527 -8.71 -4.09 8.67
C GLU A 527 -8.77 -2.99 9.73
N LEU A 528 -8.30 -3.24 10.98
CA LEU A 528 -8.20 -2.19 11.99
C LEU A 528 -7.29 -1.04 11.55
N ILE A 529 -6.25 -1.35 10.76
CA ILE A 529 -5.32 -0.34 10.24
C ILE A 529 -5.90 0.29 8.96
N TYR A 530 -6.44 -0.52 8.05
CA TYR A 530 -7.02 -0.03 6.78
C TYR A 530 -8.20 0.91 7.00
N GLU A 531 -9.09 0.58 7.95
CA GLU A 531 -10.24 1.41 8.32
C GLU A 531 -9.85 2.59 9.23
N GLY A 532 -8.58 2.64 9.68
CA GLY A 532 -8.02 3.77 10.40
C GLY A 532 -8.35 3.84 11.88
N HIS A 533 -8.54 2.70 12.51
CA HIS A 533 -8.85 2.60 13.94
C HIS A 533 -7.60 2.58 14.84
N VAL A 534 -6.38 2.40 14.29
CA VAL A 534 -5.15 2.23 15.08
C VAL A 534 -4.35 3.53 15.18
N TYR A 535 -4.01 3.91 16.39
CA TYR A 535 -3.25 5.11 16.71
C TYR A 535 -2.12 4.81 17.71
N VAL A 536 -1.08 5.66 17.68
CA VAL A 536 -0.04 5.71 18.71
C VAL A 536 -0.15 7.06 19.41
N ALA A 537 -0.26 7.05 20.74
CA ALA A 537 -0.23 8.25 21.54
C ALA A 537 1.17 8.88 21.53
N MET A 538 1.23 10.18 21.51
CA MET A 538 2.47 10.97 21.51
C MET A 538 2.51 11.81 22.79
N PRO A 539 2.87 11.23 23.95
CA PRO A 539 3.03 12.02 25.19
C PRO A 539 4.23 12.97 25.08
N PRO A 540 4.28 14.05 25.85
CA PRO A 540 5.42 14.94 25.86
C PRO A 540 6.66 14.26 26.47
N LEU A 541 7.83 14.58 25.91
CA LEU A 541 9.11 14.10 26.43
C LEU A 541 9.63 14.99 27.59
N TYR A 542 9.23 16.26 27.59
CA TYR A 542 9.71 17.25 28.57
C TYR A 542 8.59 18.16 29.03
N LYS A 543 8.76 18.66 30.26
CA LYS A 543 8.02 19.77 30.83
C LYS A 543 9.00 20.88 31.13
N ALA A 544 8.84 22.02 30.50
CA ALA A 544 9.62 23.23 30.77
C ALA A 544 8.88 24.12 31.77
N MET A 545 9.54 24.48 32.85
CA MET A 545 9.01 25.29 33.96
C MET A 545 9.83 26.58 34.03
N PRO A 546 9.41 27.67 33.36
CA PRO A 546 10.10 28.96 33.47
C PRO A 546 9.87 29.59 34.85
N LYS A 547 10.83 30.36 35.34
CA LYS A 547 10.67 31.09 36.62
C LYS A 547 9.55 32.13 36.61
N LYS A 548 9.17 32.62 35.44
CA LYS A 548 8.05 33.52 35.22
C LYS A 548 7.36 33.11 33.92
N GLY A 549 6.06 32.85 33.96
CA GLY A 549 5.25 32.39 32.83
C GLY A 549 4.58 31.06 33.12
N GLU A 550 3.89 30.53 32.14
CA GLU A 550 3.20 29.24 32.22
C GLU A 550 4.15 28.08 31.88
N GLU A 551 3.89 26.92 32.46
CA GLU A 551 4.59 25.68 32.15
C GLU A 551 4.23 25.21 30.74
N GLU A 552 5.20 24.68 30.00
CA GLU A 552 5.01 24.23 28.64
C GLU A 552 5.46 22.77 28.46
N TYR A 553 4.61 21.96 27.81
CA TYR A 553 4.93 20.59 27.44
C TYR A 553 5.62 20.55 26.06
N LEU A 554 6.77 19.88 26.00
CA LEU A 554 7.57 19.77 24.78
C LEU A 554 7.61 18.31 24.34
N TYR A 555 7.21 18.05 23.10
CA TYR A 555 6.93 16.71 22.61
C TYR A 555 8.12 16.03 21.93
N ASP A 556 9.12 16.79 21.50
CA ASP A 556 10.33 16.27 20.88
C ASP A 556 11.58 17.12 21.23
N ASP A 557 12.76 16.60 20.89
CA ASP A 557 14.04 17.31 21.09
C ASP A 557 14.13 18.61 20.29
N LYS A 558 13.48 18.68 19.13
CA LYS A 558 13.43 19.89 18.30
C LYS A 558 12.60 21.00 18.96
N ALA A 559 11.50 20.62 19.63
CA ALA A 559 10.72 21.56 20.43
C ALA A 559 11.55 22.10 21.59
N LEU A 560 12.30 21.22 22.27
CA LEU A 560 13.22 21.63 23.34
C LEU A 560 14.34 22.58 22.83
N GLU A 561 14.92 22.29 21.67
CA GLU A 561 15.93 23.18 21.08
C GLU A 561 15.35 24.56 20.70
N ARG A 562 14.13 24.59 20.18
CA ARG A 562 13.41 25.85 19.88
C ARG A 562 13.12 26.64 21.16
N TYR A 563 12.64 25.96 22.18
CA TYR A 563 12.34 26.56 23.49
C TYR A 563 13.59 27.16 24.14
N ARG A 564 14.73 26.47 24.09
CA ARG A 564 16.03 26.94 24.58
C ARG A 564 16.54 28.22 23.89
N LYS A 565 16.15 28.44 22.63
CA LYS A 565 16.54 29.66 21.89
C LYS A 565 15.77 30.90 22.33
N THR A 566 14.59 30.72 22.91
CA THR A 566 13.69 31.81 23.32
C THR A 566 13.64 32.01 24.82
N HIS A 567 14.06 31.02 25.61
CA HIS A 567 14.00 31.02 27.08
C HIS A 567 15.36 30.65 27.68
N SER A 568 15.92 31.52 28.50
CA SER A 568 17.25 31.34 29.08
C SER A 568 17.24 30.79 30.51
N ASP A 569 16.13 30.89 31.24
CA ASP A 569 16.05 30.55 32.68
C ASP A 569 14.78 29.76 33.01
N PHE A 570 14.90 28.44 32.93
CA PHE A 570 13.80 27.50 33.20
C PHE A 570 14.34 26.18 33.77
N THR A 571 13.50 25.49 34.53
CA THR A 571 13.75 24.11 34.96
C THR A 571 13.15 23.16 33.98
N LEU A 572 13.88 22.10 33.64
CA LEU A 572 13.43 21.06 32.70
C LEU A 572 13.19 19.76 33.47
N GLN A 573 11.97 19.25 33.38
CA GLN A 573 11.64 17.88 33.77
C GLN A 573 11.60 17.01 32.53
N ARG A 574 12.31 15.89 32.52
CA ARG A 574 12.26 14.89 31.47
C ARG A 574 11.42 13.70 31.95
N TYR A 575 10.42 13.32 31.18
CA TYR A 575 9.63 12.10 31.40
C TYR A 575 10.33 10.91 30.78
N LYS A 576 10.66 9.89 31.57
CA LYS A 576 11.25 8.62 31.07
C LYS A 576 10.18 7.60 30.74
N GLY A 577 9.02 7.70 31.38
CA GLY A 577 7.88 6.85 31.18
C GLY A 577 6.57 7.47 31.64
N LEU A 578 5.47 6.94 31.18
CA LEU A 578 4.09 7.39 31.48
C LEU A 578 3.74 7.27 32.98
N GLY A 579 4.40 6.36 33.69
CA GLY A 579 4.23 6.19 35.13
C GLY A 579 4.79 7.33 35.99
N GLU A 580 5.58 8.24 35.38
CA GLU A 580 6.10 9.44 36.03
C GLU A 580 5.12 10.63 35.96
N MET A 581 4.06 10.52 35.16
CA MET A 581 3.00 11.52 35.05
C MET A 581 1.91 11.23 36.08
N ASP A 582 1.46 12.29 36.77
CA ASP A 582 0.23 12.19 37.54
C ASP A 582 -1.02 12.15 36.65
N ALA A 583 -2.19 11.90 37.23
CA ALA A 583 -3.41 11.72 36.49
C ALA A 583 -3.85 12.99 35.73
N GLU A 584 -3.60 14.17 36.26
CA GLU A 584 -3.96 15.46 35.65
C GLU A 584 -3.07 15.73 34.43
N GLN A 585 -1.75 15.57 34.60
CA GLN A 585 -0.78 15.68 33.49
C GLN A 585 -1.08 14.70 32.35
N LEU A 586 -1.41 13.46 32.70
CA LEU A 586 -1.72 12.42 31.71
C LEU A 586 -3.03 12.72 30.97
N TRP A 587 -4.03 13.27 31.65
CA TRP A 587 -5.24 13.76 31.03
C TRP A 587 -4.94 14.89 30.05
N GLU A 588 -4.33 15.96 30.50
CA GLU A 588 -4.09 17.17 29.71
C GLU A 588 -3.26 16.91 28.45
N THR A 589 -2.27 16.02 28.53
CA THR A 589 -1.30 15.81 27.46
C THR A 589 -1.58 14.64 26.53
N THR A 590 -2.30 13.61 27.03
CA THR A 590 -2.35 12.30 26.33
C THR A 590 -3.76 11.74 26.18
N LEU A 591 -4.65 11.93 27.16
CA LEU A 591 -5.98 11.33 27.12
C LEU A 591 -7.07 12.28 26.61
N ASN A 592 -6.96 13.57 26.88
CA ASN A 592 -7.96 14.57 26.51
C ASN A 592 -8.05 14.71 24.97
N PRO A 593 -9.20 14.41 24.35
CA PRO A 593 -9.37 14.50 22.91
C PRO A 593 -9.06 15.86 22.29
N GLU A 594 -9.18 16.96 23.07
CA GLU A 594 -8.99 18.31 22.56
C GLU A 594 -7.51 18.76 22.53
N THR A 595 -6.66 18.17 23.38
CA THR A 595 -5.27 18.65 23.55
C THR A 595 -4.22 17.62 23.21
N ARG A 596 -4.57 16.34 23.20
CA ARG A 596 -3.64 15.23 22.94
C ARG A 596 -3.10 15.22 21.52
N MET A 597 -1.88 14.72 21.39
CA MET A 597 -1.30 14.37 20.09
C MET A 597 -1.29 12.86 19.88
N MET A 598 -1.71 12.43 18.72
CA MET A 598 -1.71 11.03 18.29
C MET A 598 -1.24 10.92 16.85
N LYS A 599 -0.59 9.81 16.52
CA LYS A 599 -0.24 9.44 15.16
C LYS A 599 -1.14 8.30 14.72
N ARG A 600 -1.92 8.50 13.67
CA ARG A 600 -2.66 7.43 13.00
C ARG A 600 -1.68 6.52 12.29
N ILE A 601 -1.92 5.22 12.38
CA ILE A 601 -1.12 4.22 11.67
C ILE A 601 -1.81 3.92 10.36
N GLU A 602 -1.05 3.99 9.28
CA GLU A 602 -1.51 3.77 7.92
C GLU A 602 -0.56 2.81 7.21
N ILE A 603 -1.10 1.97 6.34
CA ILE A 603 -0.32 1.12 5.45
C ILE A 603 -0.33 1.81 4.10
N GLU A 604 0.77 2.47 3.75
CA GLU A 604 0.92 3.14 2.47
C GLU A 604 1.09 2.15 1.31
N ASP A 605 1.83 1.06 1.56
CA ASP A 605 2.06 -0.04 0.63
C ASP A 605 2.07 -1.36 1.40
N ALA A 606 1.10 -2.23 1.12
CA ALA A 606 0.93 -3.50 1.85
C ALA A 606 2.11 -4.45 1.65
N ARG A 607 2.75 -4.41 0.49
CA ARG A 607 3.88 -5.26 0.14
C ARG A 607 5.15 -4.83 0.87
N MET A 608 5.43 -3.52 0.86
CA MET A 608 6.54 -2.96 1.62
C MET A 608 6.34 -3.17 3.12
N ALA A 609 5.12 -2.95 3.63
CA ALA A 609 4.79 -3.20 5.03
C ALA A 609 5.02 -4.66 5.42
N SER A 610 4.64 -5.62 4.56
CA SER A 610 4.91 -7.04 4.78
C SER A 610 6.40 -7.34 4.82
N GLY A 611 7.17 -6.87 3.83
CA GLY A 611 8.62 -7.06 3.77
C GLY A 611 9.35 -6.43 4.96
N VAL A 612 8.97 -5.23 5.37
CA VAL A 612 9.56 -4.56 6.54
C VAL A 612 9.20 -5.30 7.83
N THR A 613 7.96 -5.77 7.97
CA THR A 613 7.53 -6.55 9.14
C THR A 613 8.31 -7.86 9.23
N GLU A 614 8.43 -8.61 8.14
CA GLU A 614 9.22 -9.84 8.08
C GLU A 614 10.70 -9.59 8.37
N MET A 615 11.29 -8.55 7.79
CA MET A 615 12.69 -8.17 8.01
C MET A 615 12.96 -7.80 9.47
N LEU A 616 12.09 -6.98 10.09
CA LEU A 616 12.30 -6.50 11.47
C LEU A 616 11.91 -7.53 12.51
N MET A 617 10.82 -8.27 12.29
CA MET A 617 10.18 -9.13 13.30
C MET A 617 10.35 -10.62 13.01
N GLY A 618 10.75 -11.01 11.79
CA GLY A 618 10.97 -12.38 11.35
C GLY A 618 12.17 -13.08 12.03
N THR A 619 12.44 -14.31 11.62
CA THR A 619 13.52 -15.17 12.19
C THR A 619 14.90 -14.76 11.72
N GLU A 620 15.03 -14.20 10.52
CA GLU A 620 16.31 -13.85 9.90
C GLU A 620 16.98 -12.66 10.60
N VAL A 621 18.25 -12.82 10.96
CA VAL A 621 19.06 -11.78 11.64
C VAL A 621 19.82 -10.89 10.65
N PRO A 622 20.43 -11.42 9.57
CA PRO A 622 21.23 -10.62 8.65
C PRO A 622 20.51 -9.45 8.00
N PRO A 623 19.28 -9.59 7.48
CA PRO A 623 18.52 -8.47 6.89
C PRO A 623 18.25 -7.35 7.89
N ARG A 624 17.91 -7.72 9.13
CA ARG A 624 17.68 -6.77 10.24
C ARG A 624 18.96 -6.01 10.59
N ARG A 625 20.10 -6.70 10.62
CA ARG A 625 21.39 -6.06 10.87
C ARG A 625 21.76 -5.08 9.76
N ALA A 626 21.57 -5.46 8.51
CA ALA A 626 21.85 -4.60 7.34
C ALA A 626 20.93 -3.37 7.27
N PHE A 627 19.73 -3.44 7.85
CA PHE A 627 18.82 -2.28 7.94
C PHE A 627 19.25 -1.26 8.99
N ILE A 628 19.95 -1.71 10.06
CA ILE A 628 20.37 -0.84 11.17
C ILE A 628 21.73 -0.19 10.90
N TYR A 629 22.63 -0.87 10.19
CA TYR A 629 24.01 -0.47 9.89
C TYR A 629 24.24 -0.25 8.40
#